data_b9f95f7ca83fd3a872bceee62fbdf0b2
#
_entry.id   b9f95f7ca83fd3a872bceee62fbdf0b2
#
_cell.length_a   1.000
_cell.length_b   1.000
_cell.length_c   1.000
_cell.angle_alpha   90.00
_cell.angle_beta   90.00
_cell.angle_gamma   90.00
#
_symmetry.space_group_name_H-M   'P 1'
#
loop_
_entity.id
_entity.type
_entity.pdbx_description
1 polymer ?
#
loop_
_entity_poly.entity_id
_entity_poly.type
_entity_poly.pdbx_seq_one_letter_code
_entity_poly.pdbx_strand_id
1 'polypeptide(L)'
;HLSIRRQRQMCIRDRHKKTLEMFLDGKITEEEFVEHDIRLWKSVKSDIHKDDIIRCYSGIGLIDGARDVVDELKRRGIYVAIVSSGVDLFVGAIANMLKVDDWAANGFVWDEEGYLVKGLPTRVYSHQKGLMVEKLARINDFETREIISIGDSSTDLSMKIGESSFIGFNPARARALESFRSAGVPVVESKDLRKIWPYIFDGEEFPDQT
;
A
#
# COMPACT_ATOMS: atom_id res chain seq x y z
N HIS A 1 -20.19 20.96 -22.71
CA HIS A 1 -18.97 20.97 -21.87
C HIS A 1 -18.90 19.81 -20.83
N LEU A 2 -19.99 19.43 -20.18
CA LEU A 2 -20.02 18.35 -19.17
C LEU A 2 -19.80 16.94 -19.79
N SER A 3 -20.26 16.69 -21.02
CA SER A 3 -20.11 15.40 -21.69
C SER A 3 -18.67 15.14 -22.12
N ILE A 4 -17.96 16.14 -22.63
CA ILE A 4 -16.55 16.04 -23.04
C ILE A 4 -15.64 15.82 -21.84
N ARG A 5 -15.92 16.44 -20.69
CA ARG A 5 -15.17 16.25 -19.46
C ARG A 5 -15.34 14.82 -18.89
N ARG A 6 -16.58 14.30 -18.93
CA ARG A 6 -16.87 12.89 -18.56
C ARG A 6 -16.21 11.90 -19.51
N GLN A 7 -16.25 12.12 -20.82
CA GLN A 7 -15.59 11.28 -21.81
C GLN A 7 -14.06 11.27 -21.62
N ARG A 8 -13.45 12.43 -21.33
CA ARG A 8 -12.01 12.53 -21.04
C ARG A 8 -11.63 11.77 -19.77
N GLN A 9 -12.42 11.89 -18.70
CA GLN A 9 -12.19 11.15 -17.45
C GLN A 9 -12.36 9.63 -17.64
N MET A 10 -13.36 9.17 -18.40
CA MET A 10 -13.53 7.76 -18.75
C MET A 10 -12.33 7.24 -19.55
N CYS A 11 -11.89 7.96 -20.57
CA CYS A 11 -10.77 7.56 -21.43
C CYS A 11 -9.44 7.43 -20.62
N ILE A 12 -9.21 8.30 -19.64
CA ILE A 12 -8.03 8.26 -18.76
C ILE A 12 -8.13 7.05 -17.83
N ARG A 13 -9.29 6.84 -17.22
CA ARG A 13 -9.55 5.70 -16.35
C ARG A 13 -9.38 4.36 -17.08
N ASP A 14 -9.84 4.27 -18.33
CA ASP A 14 -9.70 3.06 -19.15
C ASP A 14 -8.23 2.81 -19.53
N ARG A 15 -7.47 3.86 -19.85
CA ARG A 15 -6.03 3.75 -20.14
C ARG A 15 -5.26 3.29 -18.91
N HIS A 16 -5.48 3.92 -17.76
CA HIS A 16 -4.86 3.51 -16.50
C HIS A 16 -5.19 2.05 -16.18
N LYS A 17 -6.47 1.65 -16.30
CA LYS A 17 -6.90 0.27 -16.06
C LYS A 17 -6.16 -0.74 -16.96
N LYS A 18 -6.05 -0.43 -18.26
CA LYS A 18 -5.33 -1.28 -19.22
C LYS A 18 -3.83 -1.39 -18.86
N THR A 19 -3.19 -0.28 -18.51
CA THR A 19 -1.77 -0.27 -18.13
C THR A 19 -1.56 -1.01 -16.81
N LEU A 20 -2.48 -0.86 -15.85
CA LEU A 20 -2.47 -1.63 -14.60
C LEU A 20 -2.59 -3.14 -14.84
N GLU A 21 -3.47 -3.57 -15.76
CA GLU A 21 -3.58 -4.98 -16.16
C GLU A 21 -2.27 -5.49 -16.77
N MET A 22 -1.65 -4.72 -17.67
CA MET A 22 -0.34 -5.07 -18.26
C MET A 22 0.75 -5.19 -17.19
N PHE A 23 0.74 -4.30 -16.21
CA PHE A 23 1.68 -4.32 -15.09
C PHE A 23 1.44 -5.55 -14.18
N LEU A 24 0.19 -5.81 -13.79
CA LEU A 24 -0.16 -6.97 -12.97
C LEU A 24 0.14 -8.31 -13.65
N ASP A 25 0.13 -8.34 -14.98
CA ASP A 25 0.50 -9.48 -15.81
C ASP A 25 2.04 -9.58 -16.05
N GLY A 26 2.83 -8.64 -15.52
CA GLY A 26 4.28 -8.59 -15.72
C GLY A 26 4.74 -8.24 -17.13
N LYS A 27 3.86 -7.62 -17.94
CA LYS A 27 4.15 -7.22 -19.32
C LYS A 27 4.92 -5.90 -19.42
N ILE A 28 4.88 -5.09 -18.38
CA ILE A 28 5.63 -3.84 -18.23
C ILE A 28 6.25 -3.79 -16.83
N THR A 29 7.33 -3.03 -16.70
CA THR A 29 8.02 -2.82 -15.40
C THR A 29 7.26 -1.82 -14.52
N GLU A 30 7.66 -1.74 -13.25
CA GLU A 30 7.13 -0.74 -12.30
C GLU A 30 7.44 0.69 -12.79
N GLU A 31 8.65 0.92 -13.30
CA GLU A 31 9.09 2.21 -13.82
C GLU A 31 8.26 2.63 -15.04
N GLU A 32 8.03 1.72 -15.98
CA GLU A 32 7.18 1.96 -17.15
C GLU A 32 5.74 2.28 -16.75
N PHE A 33 5.22 1.57 -15.73
CA PHE A 33 3.89 1.84 -15.19
C PHE A 33 3.80 3.23 -14.57
N VAL A 34 4.76 3.61 -13.71
CA VAL A 34 4.83 4.95 -13.08
C VAL A 34 4.97 6.06 -14.13
N GLU A 35 5.86 5.88 -15.12
CA GLU A 35 6.01 6.85 -16.21
C GLU A 35 4.73 7.03 -17.04
N HIS A 36 4.03 5.92 -17.29
CA HIS A 36 2.75 5.97 -17.99
C HIS A 36 1.71 6.75 -17.19
N ASP A 37 1.61 6.53 -15.89
CA ASP A 37 0.68 7.24 -15.03
C ASP A 37 1.01 8.74 -14.93
N ILE A 38 2.29 9.10 -14.82
CA ILE A 38 2.72 10.51 -14.86
C ILE A 38 2.31 11.17 -16.18
N ARG A 39 2.49 10.49 -17.32
CA ARG A 39 2.05 11.00 -18.63
C ARG A 39 0.53 11.17 -18.69
N LEU A 40 -0.23 10.23 -18.15
CA LEU A 40 -1.69 10.34 -18.05
C LEU A 40 -2.10 11.53 -17.20
N TRP A 41 -1.50 11.73 -16.05
CA TRP A 41 -1.79 12.87 -15.17
C TRP A 41 -1.46 14.19 -15.86
N LYS A 42 -0.28 14.31 -16.47
CA LYS A 42 0.13 15.51 -17.22
C LYS A 42 -0.73 15.79 -18.46
N SER A 43 -1.40 14.78 -19.01
CA SER A 43 -2.39 14.97 -20.08
C SER A 43 -3.68 15.66 -19.62
N VAL A 44 -3.94 15.64 -18.31
CA VAL A 44 -5.09 16.32 -17.68
C VAL A 44 -4.71 17.70 -17.19
N LYS A 45 -3.60 17.78 -16.50
CA LYS A 45 -2.99 18.97 -15.95
C LYS A 45 -1.49 18.92 -16.15
N SER A 46 -0.93 19.80 -16.99
CA SER A 46 0.49 19.81 -17.37
C SER A 46 1.43 20.10 -16.20
N ASP A 47 0.98 20.97 -15.30
CA ASP A 47 1.69 21.54 -14.17
C ASP A 47 1.13 21.00 -12.83
N ILE A 48 1.36 19.73 -12.57
CA ILE A 48 0.90 19.04 -11.36
C ILE A 48 1.76 19.50 -10.18
N HIS A 49 1.15 20.15 -9.22
CA HIS A 49 1.78 20.50 -7.94
C HIS A 49 1.56 19.41 -6.88
N LYS A 50 2.48 19.27 -5.93
CA LYS A 50 2.34 18.30 -4.83
C LYS A 50 1.03 18.43 -4.07
N ASP A 51 0.50 19.68 -3.93
CA ASP A 51 -0.79 19.92 -3.31
C ASP A 51 -1.98 19.34 -4.10
N ASP A 52 -1.85 19.18 -5.43
CA ASP A 52 -2.89 18.52 -6.22
C ASP A 52 -2.96 17.02 -5.86
N ILE A 53 -1.81 16.40 -5.64
CA ILE A 53 -1.74 15.00 -5.19
C ILE A 53 -2.35 14.88 -3.79
N ILE A 54 -1.98 15.75 -2.85
CA ILE A 54 -2.54 15.75 -1.49
C ILE A 54 -4.06 15.93 -1.53
N ARG A 55 -4.58 16.84 -2.37
CA ARG A 55 -6.03 17.04 -2.53
C ARG A 55 -6.76 15.82 -3.09
N CYS A 56 -6.11 14.99 -3.92
CA CYS A 56 -6.72 13.76 -4.41
C CYS A 56 -7.02 12.77 -3.27
N TYR A 57 -6.31 12.87 -2.16
CA TYR A 57 -6.49 12.04 -0.97
C TYR A 57 -7.39 12.70 0.09
N SER A 58 -7.91 13.92 -0.15
CA SER A 58 -8.83 14.58 0.76
C SER A 58 -10.12 13.74 0.92
N GLY A 59 -10.49 13.46 2.17
CA GLY A 59 -11.66 12.65 2.50
C GLY A 59 -11.40 11.13 2.56
N ILE A 60 -10.17 10.67 2.31
CA ILE A 60 -9.79 9.29 2.61
C ILE A 60 -9.58 9.18 4.11
N GLY A 61 -10.33 8.27 4.75
CA GLY A 61 -10.21 7.94 6.16
C GLY A 61 -9.37 6.68 6.39
N LEU A 62 -8.92 6.51 7.62
CA LEU A 62 -8.37 5.23 8.05
C LEU A 62 -9.49 4.19 8.09
N ILE A 63 -9.13 2.94 7.80
CA ILE A 63 -10.03 1.81 8.01
C ILE A 63 -10.38 1.67 9.49
N ASP A 64 -11.57 1.15 9.79
CA ASP A 64 -12.01 0.96 11.17
C ASP A 64 -11.00 0.14 11.98
N GLY A 65 -10.72 0.54 13.20
CA GLY A 65 -9.78 -0.12 14.10
C GLY A 65 -8.29 0.06 13.76
N ALA A 66 -7.92 0.75 12.67
CA ALA A 66 -6.51 0.87 12.28
C ALA A 66 -5.66 1.55 13.35
N ARG A 67 -6.15 2.65 13.91
CA ARG A 67 -5.46 3.35 15.01
C ARG A 67 -5.38 2.47 16.26
N ASP A 68 -6.50 1.84 16.63
CA ASP A 68 -6.61 1.00 17.83
C ASP A 68 -5.59 -0.15 17.77
N VAL A 69 -5.50 -0.82 16.61
CA VAL A 69 -4.55 -1.93 16.40
C VAL A 69 -3.11 -1.46 16.49
N VAL A 70 -2.76 -0.36 15.82
CA VAL A 70 -1.38 0.15 15.85
C VAL A 70 -1.00 0.61 17.25
N ASP A 71 -1.86 1.36 17.94
CA ASP A 71 -1.61 1.84 19.29
C ASP A 71 -1.42 0.66 20.25
N GLU A 72 -2.24 -0.40 20.17
CA GLU A 72 -2.12 -1.57 21.04
C GLU A 72 -0.87 -2.41 20.72
N LEU A 73 -0.53 -2.60 19.43
CA LEU A 73 0.73 -3.26 19.05
C LEU A 73 1.94 -2.52 19.63
N LYS A 74 1.96 -1.21 19.51
CA LYS A 74 3.05 -0.38 20.05
C LYS A 74 3.09 -0.39 21.59
N ARG A 75 1.93 -0.41 22.25
CA ARG A 75 1.83 -0.57 23.71
C ARG A 75 2.43 -1.89 24.19
N ARG A 76 2.36 -2.95 23.35
CA ARG A 76 3.00 -4.26 23.60
C ARG A 76 4.47 -4.30 23.17
N GLY A 77 5.05 -3.18 22.72
CA GLY A 77 6.43 -3.10 22.27
C GLY A 77 6.69 -3.74 20.91
N ILE A 78 5.65 -3.94 20.11
CA ILE A 78 5.76 -4.52 18.76
C ILE A 78 6.08 -3.40 17.77
N TYR A 79 7.11 -3.63 16.96
CA TYR A 79 7.51 -2.74 15.88
C TYR A 79 6.50 -2.81 14.73
N VAL A 80 6.03 -1.66 14.27
CA VAL A 80 5.03 -1.54 13.21
C VAL A 80 5.59 -0.73 12.06
N ALA A 81 5.57 -1.30 10.85
CA ALA A 81 6.01 -0.61 9.64
C ALA A 81 4.97 -0.67 8.52
N ILE A 82 4.97 0.34 7.63
CA ILE A 82 4.16 0.36 6.41
C ILE A 82 5.05 0.19 5.20
N VAL A 83 4.79 -0.83 4.38
CA VAL A 83 5.46 -1.07 3.10
C VAL A 83 4.44 -0.96 1.96
N SER A 84 4.58 0.08 1.14
CA SER A 84 3.63 0.38 0.07
C SER A 84 4.34 0.73 -1.24
N SER A 85 3.82 0.24 -2.37
CA SER A 85 4.23 0.74 -3.68
C SER A 85 3.51 2.03 -4.11
N GLY A 86 2.65 2.56 -3.23
CA GLY A 86 1.94 3.81 -3.45
C GLY A 86 2.79 5.07 -3.26
N VAL A 87 2.13 6.22 -3.32
CA VAL A 87 2.76 7.55 -3.30
C VAL A 87 3.24 7.91 -1.89
N ASP A 88 4.51 8.27 -1.76
CA ASP A 88 5.19 8.61 -0.51
C ASP A 88 4.50 9.73 0.29
N LEU A 89 4.03 10.80 -0.37
CA LEU A 89 3.31 11.90 0.29
C LEU A 89 2.09 11.40 1.08
N PHE A 90 1.37 10.42 0.53
CA PHE A 90 0.20 9.86 1.17
C PHE A 90 0.55 8.83 2.24
N VAL A 91 1.45 7.89 1.90
CA VAL A 91 1.90 6.85 2.82
C VAL A 91 2.57 7.46 4.05
N GLY A 92 3.44 8.46 3.84
CA GLY A 92 4.09 9.18 4.95
C GLY A 92 3.10 9.95 5.84
N ALA A 93 2.05 10.54 5.25
CA ALA A 93 0.99 11.17 6.04
C ALA A 93 0.24 10.16 6.93
N ILE A 94 -0.12 8.97 6.39
CA ILE A 94 -0.75 7.89 7.15
C ILE A 94 0.20 7.35 8.22
N ALA A 95 1.46 7.11 7.88
CA ALA A 95 2.48 6.63 8.80
C ALA A 95 2.64 7.56 10.01
N ASN A 96 2.70 8.86 9.75
CA ASN A 96 2.76 9.88 10.81
C ASN A 96 1.47 9.95 11.65
N MET A 97 0.30 9.82 11.01
CA MET A 97 -0.99 9.82 11.68
C MET A 97 -1.18 8.60 12.60
N LEU A 98 -0.68 7.44 12.20
CA LEU A 98 -0.67 6.19 12.97
C LEU A 98 0.52 6.07 13.91
N LYS A 99 1.54 6.93 13.79
CA LYS A 99 2.79 6.89 14.57
C LYS A 99 3.50 5.53 14.48
N VAL A 100 3.50 4.93 13.29
CA VAL A 100 4.28 3.71 13.06
C VAL A 100 5.78 3.96 13.19
N ASP A 101 6.55 2.91 13.42
CA ASP A 101 7.99 3.04 13.68
C ASP A 101 8.78 3.31 12.40
N ASP A 102 8.33 2.77 11.26
CA ASP A 102 8.98 3.01 9.97
C ASP A 102 7.97 2.90 8.81
N TRP A 103 8.38 3.39 7.64
CA TRP A 103 7.60 3.24 6.42
C TRP A 103 8.47 3.34 5.16
N ALA A 104 8.03 2.67 4.11
CA ALA A 104 8.62 2.74 2.79
C ALA A 104 7.56 2.87 1.70
N ALA A 105 7.77 3.79 0.77
CA ALA A 105 6.89 4.03 -0.37
C ALA A 105 7.66 4.55 -1.57
N ASN A 106 7.02 4.62 -2.74
CA ASN A 106 7.56 5.19 -3.95
C ASN A 106 7.27 6.68 -4.03
N GLY A 107 8.22 7.47 -4.53
CA GLY A 107 8.14 8.91 -4.52
C GLY A 107 8.35 9.55 -5.89
N PHE A 108 8.31 10.86 -5.90
CA PHE A 108 8.49 11.69 -7.08
C PHE A 108 9.57 12.74 -6.85
N VAL A 109 10.16 13.19 -7.97
CA VAL A 109 11.02 14.38 -7.99
C VAL A 109 10.12 15.59 -8.23
N TRP A 110 10.26 16.58 -7.35
CA TRP A 110 9.59 17.87 -7.42
C TRP A 110 10.63 18.97 -7.70
N ASP A 111 10.26 19.98 -8.45
CA ASP A 111 11.11 21.15 -8.61
C ASP A 111 11.03 22.06 -7.35
N GLU A 112 11.74 23.19 -7.39
CA GLU A 112 11.82 24.13 -6.25
C GLU A 112 10.46 24.74 -5.91
N GLU A 113 9.58 24.90 -6.88
CA GLU A 113 8.22 25.40 -6.72
C GLU A 113 7.22 24.30 -6.30
N GLY A 114 7.63 23.03 -6.29
CA GLY A 114 6.79 21.89 -5.90
C GLY A 114 5.99 21.26 -7.04
N TYR A 115 6.40 21.47 -8.30
CA TYR A 115 5.80 20.80 -9.45
C TYR A 115 6.45 19.48 -9.79
N LEU A 116 5.65 18.54 -10.28
CA LEU A 116 6.07 17.18 -10.61
C LEU A 116 7.03 17.15 -11.81
N VAL A 117 8.25 16.71 -11.60
CA VAL A 117 9.26 16.50 -12.64
C VAL A 117 9.14 15.07 -13.19
N LYS A 118 9.39 14.04 -12.36
CA LYS A 118 9.42 12.63 -12.72
C LYS A 118 9.23 11.73 -11.50
N GLY A 119 9.11 10.42 -11.70
CA GLY A 119 9.22 9.43 -10.63
C GLY A 119 10.65 9.33 -10.09
N LEU A 120 10.77 9.06 -8.80
CA LEU A 120 12.03 8.58 -8.22
C LEU A 120 12.29 7.13 -8.66
N PRO A 121 13.53 6.63 -8.59
CA PRO A 121 13.80 5.20 -8.73
C PRO A 121 12.91 4.39 -7.79
N THR A 122 12.38 3.27 -8.28
CA THR A 122 11.48 2.42 -7.51
C THR A 122 12.14 1.94 -6.23
N ARG A 123 11.52 2.22 -5.10
CA ARG A 123 11.98 1.84 -3.78
C ARG A 123 11.27 0.59 -3.27
N VAL A 124 9.99 0.47 -3.58
CA VAL A 124 9.13 -0.65 -3.22
C VAL A 124 8.50 -1.22 -4.48
N TYR A 125 8.99 -2.36 -4.92
CA TYR A 125 8.44 -3.07 -6.08
C TYR A 125 7.17 -3.81 -5.67
N SER A 126 6.07 -3.58 -6.39
CA SER A 126 4.75 -4.14 -6.05
C SER A 126 4.76 -5.67 -5.96
N HIS A 127 5.47 -6.34 -6.89
CA HIS A 127 5.58 -7.81 -6.91
C HIS A 127 6.71 -8.37 -6.04
N GLN A 128 7.52 -7.52 -5.43
CA GLN A 128 8.70 -7.89 -4.63
C GLN A 128 8.80 -7.06 -3.34
N LYS A 129 7.66 -6.80 -2.69
CA LYS A 129 7.63 -6.05 -1.42
C LYS A 129 8.46 -6.73 -0.32
N GLY A 130 8.64 -8.04 -0.42
CA GLY A 130 9.50 -8.83 0.47
C GLY A 130 10.92 -8.29 0.58
N LEU A 131 11.50 -7.77 -0.51
CA LEU A 131 12.83 -7.15 -0.47
C LEU A 131 12.91 -5.98 0.53
N MET A 132 11.83 -5.20 0.64
CA MET A 132 11.77 -4.11 1.61
C MET A 132 11.52 -4.65 3.03
N VAL A 133 10.69 -5.68 3.18
CA VAL A 133 10.49 -6.36 4.48
C VAL A 133 11.81 -6.96 4.98
N GLU A 134 12.57 -7.66 4.13
CA GLU A 134 13.90 -8.20 4.47
C GLU A 134 14.88 -7.09 4.87
N LYS A 135 14.84 -5.96 4.16
CA LYS A 135 15.69 -4.81 4.49
C LYS A 135 15.35 -4.24 5.88
N LEU A 136 14.07 -4.06 6.19
CA LEU A 136 13.62 -3.56 7.49
C LEU A 136 13.95 -4.58 8.60
N ALA A 137 13.73 -5.87 8.36
CA ALA A 137 14.10 -6.94 9.29
C ALA A 137 15.59 -6.89 9.65
N ARG A 138 16.45 -6.80 8.62
CA ARG A 138 17.91 -6.73 8.83
C ARG A 138 18.37 -5.46 9.58
N ILE A 139 17.72 -4.31 9.32
CA ILE A 139 18.07 -3.06 10.00
C ILE A 139 17.71 -3.11 11.49
N ASN A 140 16.64 -3.84 11.83
CA ASN A 140 16.12 -3.93 13.20
C ASN A 140 16.46 -5.27 13.89
N ASP A 141 17.31 -6.10 13.29
CA ASP A 141 17.74 -7.41 13.80
C ASP A 141 16.57 -8.38 14.09
N PHE A 142 15.50 -8.34 13.28
CA PHE A 142 14.37 -9.28 13.37
C PHE A 142 14.65 -10.55 12.58
N GLU A 143 14.31 -11.71 13.15
CA GLU A 143 14.25 -12.96 12.43
C GLU A 143 12.93 -13.06 11.63
N THR A 144 12.94 -13.77 10.50
CA THR A 144 11.75 -13.86 9.65
C THR A 144 10.53 -14.45 10.37
N ARG A 145 10.74 -15.38 11.31
CA ARG A 145 9.66 -15.98 12.12
C ARG A 145 8.95 -14.99 13.06
N GLU A 146 9.58 -13.83 13.34
CA GLU A 146 9.00 -12.78 14.19
C GLU A 146 8.15 -11.78 13.40
N ILE A 147 8.05 -11.97 12.06
CA ILE A 147 7.39 -11.02 11.16
C ILE A 147 6.02 -11.54 10.75
N ILE A 148 5.02 -10.68 10.90
CA ILE A 148 3.69 -10.88 10.35
C ILE A 148 3.41 -9.75 9.37
N SER A 149 3.14 -10.09 8.12
CA SER A 149 2.72 -9.14 7.08
C SER A 149 1.22 -9.20 6.87
N ILE A 150 0.61 -8.05 6.60
CA ILE A 150 -0.83 -7.91 6.37
C ILE A 150 -1.04 -7.17 5.06
N GLY A 151 -1.92 -7.67 4.19
CA GLY A 151 -2.17 -7.03 2.91
C GLY A 151 -3.51 -7.41 2.30
N ASP A 152 -3.99 -6.58 1.34
CA ASP A 152 -5.28 -6.73 0.66
C ASP A 152 -5.16 -7.13 -0.81
N SER A 153 -3.96 -7.07 -1.37
CA SER A 153 -3.66 -7.32 -2.78
C SER A 153 -2.86 -8.61 -2.98
N SER A 154 -3.05 -9.25 -4.14
CA SER A 154 -2.21 -10.41 -4.52
C SER A 154 -0.71 -10.11 -4.56
N THR A 155 -0.32 -8.86 -4.82
CA THR A 155 1.07 -8.42 -4.79
C THR A 155 1.64 -8.35 -3.37
N ASP A 156 0.79 -8.14 -2.35
CA ASP A 156 1.20 -8.08 -0.95
C ASP A 156 1.69 -9.44 -0.42
N LEU A 157 1.22 -10.53 -1.05
CA LEU A 157 1.68 -11.88 -0.69
C LEU A 157 3.21 -12.04 -0.82
N SER A 158 3.85 -11.21 -1.65
CA SER A 158 5.31 -11.14 -1.75
C SER A 158 6.02 -10.68 -0.46
N MET A 159 5.27 -10.08 0.50
CA MET A 159 5.81 -9.75 1.83
C MET A 159 6.00 -10.96 2.74
N LYS A 160 5.43 -12.13 2.39
CA LYS A 160 5.69 -13.38 3.10
C LYS A 160 7.08 -13.88 2.73
N ILE A 161 8.05 -13.65 3.61
CA ILE A 161 9.46 -14.00 3.43
C ILE A 161 9.89 -15.10 4.42
N GLY A 162 10.72 -16.04 3.99
CA GLY A 162 11.23 -17.10 4.85
C GLY A 162 10.14 -17.77 5.70
N GLU A 163 10.33 -17.78 7.01
CA GLU A 163 9.38 -18.35 7.99
C GLU A 163 8.31 -17.34 8.47
N SER A 164 8.23 -16.15 7.86
CA SER A 164 7.26 -15.12 8.26
C SER A 164 5.81 -15.55 8.01
N SER A 165 4.90 -14.98 8.77
CA SER A 165 3.46 -15.16 8.58
C SER A 165 2.88 -14.07 7.68
N PHE A 166 1.74 -14.37 7.05
CA PHE A 166 0.99 -13.40 6.25
C PHE A 166 -0.51 -13.55 6.52
N ILE A 167 -1.20 -12.44 6.64
CA ILE A 167 -2.65 -12.37 6.81
C ILE A 167 -3.24 -11.57 5.64
N GLY A 168 -4.10 -12.21 4.83
CA GLY A 168 -4.91 -11.51 3.84
C GLY A 168 -6.03 -10.73 4.53
N PHE A 169 -6.11 -9.42 4.32
CA PHE A 169 -7.12 -8.60 4.96
C PHE A 169 -7.96 -7.86 3.91
N ASN A 170 -9.29 -8.00 4.02
CA ASN A 170 -10.27 -7.30 3.19
C ASN A 170 -9.94 -7.27 1.69
N PRO A 171 -9.65 -8.42 1.04
CA PRO A 171 -9.23 -8.48 -0.36
C PRO A 171 -10.30 -7.86 -1.27
N ALA A 172 -9.96 -6.73 -1.91
CA ALA A 172 -10.89 -5.98 -2.74
C ALA A 172 -11.18 -6.63 -4.11
N ARG A 173 -10.35 -7.60 -4.53
CA ARG A 173 -10.44 -8.27 -5.84
C ARG A 173 -10.46 -9.78 -5.67
N ALA A 174 -11.29 -10.46 -6.49
CA ALA A 174 -11.37 -11.93 -6.52
C ALA A 174 -9.98 -12.60 -6.68
N ARG A 175 -9.10 -12.02 -7.53
CA ARG A 175 -7.72 -12.50 -7.73
C ARG A 175 -6.90 -12.50 -6.44
N ALA A 176 -7.06 -11.50 -5.58
CA ALA A 176 -6.34 -11.45 -4.29
C ALA A 176 -6.83 -12.57 -3.35
N LEU A 177 -8.14 -12.73 -3.23
CA LEU A 177 -8.76 -13.78 -2.42
C LEU A 177 -8.31 -15.18 -2.89
N GLU A 178 -8.32 -15.43 -4.19
CA GLU A 178 -7.86 -16.67 -4.79
C GLU A 178 -6.36 -16.93 -4.49
N SER A 179 -5.52 -15.91 -4.65
CA SER A 179 -4.09 -16.00 -4.37
C SER A 179 -3.83 -16.32 -2.89
N PHE A 180 -4.55 -15.69 -1.96
CA PHE A 180 -4.41 -15.94 -0.53
C PHE A 180 -4.85 -17.36 -0.15
N ARG A 181 -5.99 -17.81 -0.68
CA ARG A 181 -6.48 -19.19 -0.48
C ARG A 181 -5.52 -20.23 -1.03
N SER A 182 -5.00 -20.00 -2.24
CA SER A 182 -4.02 -20.89 -2.88
C SER A 182 -2.70 -20.95 -2.11
N ALA A 183 -2.30 -19.86 -1.46
CA ALA A 183 -1.12 -19.80 -0.61
C ALA A 183 -1.34 -20.39 0.80
N GLY A 184 -2.57 -20.79 1.13
CA GLY A 184 -2.91 -21.36 2.45
C GLY A 184 -2.76 -20.38 3.61
N VAL A 185 -2.86 -19.07 3.35
CA VAL A 185 -2.78 -18.04 4.39
C VAL A 185 -4.16 -17.69 4.94
N PRO A 186 -4.29 -17.31 6.21
CA PRO A 186 -5.56 -16.86 6.77
C PRO A 186 -6.07 -15.62 6.02
N VAL A 187 -7.39 -15.55 5.85
CA VAL A 187 -8.07 -14.41 5.19
C VAL A 187 -9.14 -13.85 6.10
N VAL A 188 -9.07 -12.58 6.38
CA VAL A 188 -10.04 -11.83 7.20
C VAL A 188 -10.86 -10.92 6.29
N GLU A 189 -12.07 -11.34 5.94
CA GLU A 189 -13.00 -10.57 5.11
C GLU A 189 -13.82 -9.61 6.02
N SER A 190 -13.17 -8.51 6.43
CA SER A 190 -13.75 -7.49 7.32
C SER A 190 -13.27 -6.10 6.92
N LYS A 191 -14.02 -5.06 7.26
CA LYS A 191 -13.60 -3.66 7.18
C LYS A 191 -13.00 -3.13 8.48
N ASP A 192 -13.02 -3.95 9.54
CA ASP A 192 -12.48 -3.63 10.86
C ASP A 192 -11.16 -4.36 11.06
N LEU A 193 -10.06 -3.61 11.15
CA LEU A 193 -8.71 -4.16 11.27
C LEU A 193 -8.50 -4.94 12.58
N ARG A 194 -9.27 -4.66 13.64
CA ARG A 194 -9.18 -5.39 14.91
C ARG A 194 -9.46 -6.89 14.74
N LYS A 195 -10.13 -7.29 13.67
CA LYS A 195 -10.42 -8.70 13.35
C LYS A 195 -9.21 -9.53 12.92
N ILE A 196 -8.04 -8.90 12.68
CA ILE A 196 -6.78 -9.64 12.47
C ILE A 196 -6.17 -10.12 13.80
N TRP A 197 -6.58 -9.57 14.93
CA TRP A 197 -5.95 -9.77 16.24
C TRP A 197 -5.80 -11.25 16.64
N PRO A 198 -6.83 -12.10 16.52
CA PRO A 198 -6.72 -13.54 16.85
C PRO A 198 -5.67 -14.29 16.01
N TYR A 199 -5.31 -13.76 14.84
CA TYR A 199 -4.30 -14.36 13.95
C TYR A 199 -2.88 -13.91 14.29
N ILE A 200 -2.73 -12.82 15.04
CA ILE A 200 -1.44 -12.33 15.54
C ILE A 200 -1.13 -12.96 16.90
N PHE A 201 -2.15 -13.16 17.73
CA PHE A 201 -2.03 -13.57 19.14
C PHE A 201 -2.83 -14.84 19.45
N ASP A 202 -2.66 -15.90 18.67
CA ASP A 202 -3.16 -17.26 18.93
C ASP A 202 -4.61 -17.34 19.47
N GLY A 203 -5.54 -16.63 18.83
CA GLY A 203 -6.95 -16.63 19.16
C GLY A 203 -7.36 -15.63 20.25
N GLU A 204 -6.44 -14.77 20.71
CA GLU A 204 -6.79 -13.68 21.64
C GLU A 204 -7.75 -12.70 20.98
N GLU A 205 -8.83 -12.31 21.66
CA GLU A 205 -9.72 -11.24 21.19
C GLU A 205 -9.03 -9.87 21.35
N PHE A 206 -9.39 -8.93 20.45
CA PHE A 206 -8.87 -7.55 20.55
C PHE A 206 -9.30 -6.96 21.90
N PRO A 207 -8.37 -6.35 22.68
CA PRO A 207 -8.69 -5.82 24.01
C PRO A 207 -9.79 -4.75 23.95
N ASP A 208 -10.76 -4.83 24.87
CA ASP A 208 -11.74 -3.76 25.04
C ASP A 208 -11.03 -2.46 25.41
N GLN A 209 -11.40 -1.37 24.75
CA GLN A 209 -10.90 -0.05 25.12
C GLN A 209 -11.60 0.37 26.42
N THR A 210 -10.87 0.30 27.53
CA THR A 210 -11.30 0.84 28.82
C THR A 210 -11.09 2.35 28.91
#